data_b30e72480d604cde3aa4d5df93db1d09
#
_entry.id   b30e72480d604cde3aa4d5df93db1d09
#
_cell.length_a   1.000
_cell.length_b   1.000
_cell.length_c   1.000
_cell.angle_alpha   90.00
_cell.angle_beta   90.00
_cell.angle_gamma   90.00
#
_symmetry.space_group_name_H-M   'P 1'
#
loop_
_entity.id
_entity.type
_entity.pdbx_description
1 polymer ?
#
loop_
_entity_poly.entity_id
_entity_poly.type
_entity_poly.pdbx_seq_one_letter_code
_entity_poly.pdbx_strand_id
1 'polypeptide(L)'
;MAAGYAIIDALTMVMEGFAVVVTDYEGLGTPGHHPYVNRDSQGRSALDAARAAVQLPGTDLAPDSKTVVSGYSQGGGAAAAAGEMQPDYAPDVNLVGIAAGAPPSDMLGTLDRVDGGLLTGAVGYAINGILQVHPELRPAFDRHLNAEGRRMLEVTAGQCVAETAFAYGLKRTNEFTVDGRSLGDAARSEPEIVRVLEGYNLGRVAPAVPALVMIGRNDDVVPHHTAVDLVRDWCEQGTTVELRTAEVPSIAPGLVIDHAIPMLSERSTNARYLLDRVLDRPAPSSCGTV
;
A
#
# COMPACT_ATOMS: atom_id res chain seq x y z
N MET A 1 -11.64 -9.77 7.48
CA MET A 1 -12.10 -8.51 8.10
C MET A 1 -10.98 -7.47 8.09
N ALA A 2 -10.62 -6.96 6.91
CA ALA A 2 -9.69 -5.83 6.78
C ALA A 2 -10.39 -4.46 6.95
N ALA A 3 -11.69 -4.46 7.17
CA ALA A 3 -12.53 -3.27 7.10
C ALA A 3 -12.46 -2.29 8.29
N GLY A 4 -11.77 -2.64 9.38
CA GLY A 4 -11.92 -1.84 10.62
C GLY A 4 -11.42 -0.40 10.51
N TYR A 5 -10.22 -0.17 9.98
CA TYR A 5 -9.67 1.19 9.83
C TYR A 5 -10.11 1.87 8.52
N ALA A 6 -10.33 1.11 7.45
CA ALA A 6 -10.85 1.64 6.19
C ALA A 6 -12.25 2.26 6.35
N ILE A 7 -13.06 1.78 7.31
CA ILE A 7 -14.37 2.37 7.62
C ILE A 7 -14.23 3.81 8.12
N ILE A 8 -13.21 4.13 8.90
CA ILE A 8 -13.00 5.50 9.43
C ILE A 8 -12.71 6.46 8.28
N ASP A 9 -11.85 6.06 7.35
CA ASP A 9 -11.54 6.86 6.16
C ASP A 9 -12.77 6.99 5.25
N ALA A 10 -13.48 5.88 5.01
CA ALA A 10 -14.72 5.88 4.23
C ALA A 10 -15.77 6.84 4.82
N LEU A 11 -15.98 6.80 6.14
CA LEU A 11 -16.90 7.73 6.81
C LEU A 11 -16.47 9.19 6.67
N THR A 12 -15.16 9.47 6.76
CA THR A 12 -14.64 10.82 6.53
C THR A 12 -14.94 11.30 5.12
N MET A 13 -14.74 10.45 4.11
CA MET A 13 -15.07 10.78 2.71
C MET A 13 -16.57 10.98 2.50
N VAL A 14 -17.44 10.12 3.09
CA VAL A 14 -18.90 10.29 3.03
C VAL A 14 -19.33 11.61 3.65
N MET A 15 -18.73 12.03 4.76
CA MET A 15 -19.04 13.33 5.40
C MET A 15 -18.62 14.52 4.53
N GLU A 16 -17.64 14.38 3.66
CA GLU A 16 -17.25 15.39 2.65
C GLU A 16 -18.09 15.30 1.36
N GLY A 17 -19.10 14.41 1.30
CA GLY A 17 -20.07 14.31 0.22
C GLY A 17 -19.71 13.31 -0.89
N PHE A 18 -18.74 12.46 -0.70
CA PHE A 18 -18.40 11.41 -1.66
C PHE A 18 -19.34 10.20 -1.58
N ALA A 19 -19.66 9.59 -2.71
CA ALA A 19 -20.01 8.19 -2.76
C ALA A 19 -18.72 7.38 -2.60
N VAL A 20 -18.72 6.37 -1.71
CA VAL A 20 -17.53 5.61 -1.38
C VAL A 20 -17.71 4.14 -1.68
N VAL A 21 -16.78 3.55 -2.41
CA VAL A 21 -16.65 2.10 -2.59
C VAL A 21 -15.32 1.65 -1.99
N VAL A 22 -15.33 0.52 -1.30
CA VAL A 22 -14.13 -0.09 -0.70
C VAL A 22 -13.98 -1.47 -1.31
N THR A 23 -12.80 -1.79 -1.83
CA THR A 23 -12.48 -3.14 -2.33
C THR A 23 -11.91 -4.00 -1.22
N ASP A 24 -12.32 -5.27 -1.17
CA ASP A 24 -11.71 -6.27 -0.27
C ASP A 24 -10.42 -6.87 -0.86
N TYR A 25 -10.06 -6.53 -2.08
CA TYR A 25 -8.98 -7.10 -2.87
C TYR A 25 -9.19 -8.59 -3.22
N GLU A 26 -8.41 -9.04 -4.20
CA GLU A 26 -8.34 -10.43 -4.61
C GLU A 26 -7.87 -11.32 -3.45
N GLY A 27 -8.48 -12.49 -3.29
CA GLY A 27 -8.13 -13.48 -2.26
C GLY A 27 -8.69 -13.19 -0.86
N LEU A 28 -9.32 -12.02 -0.64
CA LEU A 28 -10.03 -11.72 0.60
C LEU A 28 -11.54 -11.93 0.39
N GLY A 29 -12.04 -13.09 0.84
CA GLY A 29 -13.43 -13.52 0.61
C GLY A 29 -13.65 -14.25 -0.72
N THR A 30 -12.62 -14.46 -1.52
CA THR A 30 -12.61 -15.25 -2.75
C THR A 30 -11.55 -16.36 -2.66
N PRO A 31 -11.61 -17.41 -3.52
CA PRO A 31 -10.59 -18.46 -3.52
C PRO A 31 -9.18 -17.94 -3.81
N GLY A 32 -8.17 -18.56 -3.18
CA GLY A 32 -6.76 -18.19 -3.32
C GLY A 32 -6.22 -17.39 -2.14
N HIS A 33 -4.92 -17.08 -2.16
CA HIS A 33 -4.30 -16.20 -1.19
C HIS A 33 -4.32 -14.76 -1.69
N HIS A 34 -4.50 -13.82 -0.79
CA HIS A 34 -4.40 -12.40 -1.11
C HIS A 34 -3.00 -12.06 -1.63
N PRO A 35 -2.85 -11.49 -2.86
CA PRO A 35 -1.57 -10.99 -3.36
C PRO A 35 -1.16 -9.71 -2.61
N TYR A 36 -0.82 -9.87 -1.32
CA TYR A 36 -0.49 -8.76 -0.43
C TYR A 36 0.65 -7.92 -1.00
N VAL A 37 0.48 -6.59 -1.00
CA VAL A 37 1.37 -5.57 -1.57
C VAL A 37 1.74 -5.77 -3.06
N ASN A 38 1.04 -6.65 -3.77
CA ASN A 38 1.18 -6.74 -5.22
C ASN A 38 0.58 -5.49 -5.88
N ARG A 39 1.43 -4.69 -6.48
CA ARG A 39 1.08 -3.44 -7.16
C ARG A 39 -0.05 -3.63 -8.16
N ASP A 40 0.06 -4.63 -9.04
CA ASP A 40 -0.86 -4.84 -10.15
C ASP A 40 -2.24 -5.31 -9.66
N SER A 41 -2.29 -6.29 -8.76
CA SER A 41 -3.55 -6.79 -8.22
C SER A 41 -4.31 -5.69 -7.46
N GLN A 42 -3.62 -4.94 -6.61
CA GLN A 42 -4.26 -3.94 -5.76
C GLN A 42 -4.69 -2.68 -6.53
N GLY A 43 -3.86 -2.20 -7.45
CA GLY A 43 -4.19 -1.05 -8.28
C GLY A 43 -5.39 -1.34 -9.19
N ARG A 44 -5.42 -2.52 -9.82
CA ARG A 44 -6.56 -2.96 -10.64
C ARG A 44 -7.82 -3.12 -9.82
N SER A 45 -7.73 -3.74 -8.63
CA SER A 45 -8.90 -3.89 -7.76
C SER A 45 -9.52 -2.55 -7.35
N ALA A 46 -8.72 -1.51 -7.11
CA ALA A 46 -9.22 -0.18 -6.81
C ALA A 46 -9.92 0.46 -8.01
N LEU A 47 -9.36 0.33 -9.22
CA LEU A 47 -9.97 0.86 -10.45
C LEU A 47 -11.23 0.09 -10.85
N ASP A 48 -11.25 -1.24 -10.69
CA ASP A 48 -12.41 -2.07 -10.98
C ASP A 48 -13.54 -1.84 -9.96
N ALA A 49 -13.22 -1.51 -8.69
CA ALA A 49 -14.21 -1.08 -7.72
C ALA A 49 -14.93 0.21 -8.17
N ALA A 50 -14.18 1.18 -8.75
CA ALA A 50 -14.78 2.38 -9.33
C ALA A 50 -15.70 2.06 -10.52
N ARG A 51 -15.30 1.16 -11.42
CA ARG A 51 -16.11 0.67 -12.52
C ARG A 51 -17.39 -0.03 -12.05
N ALA A 52 -17.27 -0.82 -10.98
CA ALA A 52 -18.41 -1.52 -10.39
C ALA A 52 -19.40 -0.55 -9.74
N ALA A 53 -18.91 0.50 -9.07
CA ALA A 53 -19.75 1.46 -8.38
C ALA A 53 -20.74 2.18 -9.29
N VAL A 54 -20.29 2.60 -10.49
CA VAL A 54 -21.18 3.28 -11.47
C VAL A 54 -22.20 2.35 -12.14
N GLN A 55 -22.03 1.03 -11.97
CA GLN A 55 -22.97 0.03 -12.50
C GLN A 55 -24.00 -0.44 -11.46
N LEU A 56 -23.86 -0.04 -10.18
CA LEU A 56 -24.76 -0.46 -9.12
C LEU A 56 -26.15 0.19 -9.31
N PRO A 57 -27.23 -0.60 -9.37
CA PRO A 57 -28.59 -0.07 -9.44
C PRO A 57 -28.92 0.79 -8.21
N GLY A 58 -29.56 1.93 -8.43
CA GLY A 58 -30.01 2.82 -7.35
C GLY A 58 -28.94 3.79 -6.85
N THR A 59 -27.80 3.88 -7.52
CA THR A 59 -26.85 4.98 -7.36
C THR A 59 -27.15 6.05 -8.42
N ASP A 60 -26.93 7.31 -8.07
CA ASP A 60 -27.01 8.43 -9.01
C ASP A 60 -25.67 8.71 -9.71
N LEU A 61 -24.76 7.70 -9.73
CA LEU A 61 -23.45 7.81 -10.35
C LEU A 61 -23.55 7.65 -11.88
N ALA A 62 -23.03 8.63 -12.61
CA ALA A 62 -22.90 8.53 -14.06
C ALA A 62 -21.58 7.82 -14.44
N PRO A 63 -21.49 7.18 -15.62
CA PRO A 63 -20.28 6.52 -16.09
C PRO A 63 -19.04 7.43 -16.14
N ASP A 64 -19.23 8.73 -16.33
CA ASP A 64 -18.20 9.76 -16.38
C ASP A 64 -18.03 10.52 -15.05
N SER A 65 -18.64 10.04 -13.95
CA SER A 65 -18.48 10.63 -12.63
C SER A 65 -17.02 10.75 -12.26
N LYS A 66 -16.62 11.94 -11.77
CA LYS A 66 -15.28 12.18 -11.29
C LYS A 66 -14.94 11.22 -10.16
N THR A 67 -13.85 10.50 -10.33
CA THR A 67 -13.36 9.47 -9.41
C THR A 67 -12.08 9.93 -8.75
N VAL A 68 -11.93 9.65 -7.48
CA VAL A 68 -10.68 9.80 -6.73
C VAL A 68 -10.35 8.48 -6.04
N VAL A 69 -9.07 8.19 -5.85
CA VAL A 69 -8.63 6.98 -5.14
C VAL A 69 -7.80 7.39 -3.92
N SER A 70 -8.14 6.80 -2.77
CA SER A 70 -7.46 7.07 -1.51
C SER A 70 -7.19 5.79 -0.75
N GLY A 71 -6.10 5.79 0.01
CA GLY A 71 -5.79 4.71 0.92
C GLY A 71 -4.57 5.01 1.78
N TYR A 72 -4.37 4.16 2.81
CA TYR A 72 -3.25 4.27 3.74
C TYR A 72 -2.49 2.95 3.82
N SER A 73 -1.17 2.99 3.99
CA SER A 73 -0.31 1.80 4.11
C SER A 73 -0.46 0.90 2.88
N GLN A 74 -0.89 -0.34 2.99
CA GLN A 74 -1.28 -1.19 1.86
C GLN A 74 -2.23 -0.46 0.90
N GLY A 75 -3.26 0.21 1.44
CA GLY A 75 -4.19 1.03 0.65
C GLY A 75 -3.54 2.23 -0.02
N GLY A 76 -2.52 2.83 0.60
CA GLY A 76 -1.70 3.88 0.01
C GLY A 76 -0.92 3.38 -1.20
N GLY A 77 -0.33 2.18 -1.10
CA GLY A 77 0.29 1.49 -2.23
C GLY A 77 -0.70 1.20 -3.35
N ALA A 78 -1.92 0.75 -2.99
CA ALA A 78 -2.98 0.51 -3.96
C ALA A 78 -3.45 1.79 -4.67
N ALA A 79 -3.59 2.90 -3.93
CA ALA A 79 -3.98 4.20 -4.50
C ALA A 79 -2.91 4.74 -5.45
N ALA A 80 -1.64 4.64 -5.06
CA ALA A 80 -0.50 4.98 -5.91
C ALA A 80 -0.49 4.15 -7.19
N ALA A 81 -0.58 2.82 -7.06
CA ALA A 81 -0.62 1.90 -8.18
C ALA A 81 -1.81 2.14 -9.12
N ALA A 82 -3.00 2.43 -8.56
CA ALA A 82 -4.18 2.79 -9.36
C ALA A 82 -3.92 4.05 -10.20
N GLY A 83 -3.29 5.09 -9.61
CA GLY A 83 -2.92 6.29 -10.34
C GLY A 83 -1.94 6.03 -11.48
N GLU A 84 -0.92 5.21 -11.23
CA GLU A 84 0.09 4.83 -12.23
C GLU A 84 -0.50 4.00 -13.38
N MET A 85 -1.49 3.14 -13.10
CA MET A 85 -2.07 2.21 -14.07
C MET A 85 -3.27 2.77 -14.83
N GLN A 86 -3.97 3.77 -14.28
CA GLN A 86 -5.25 4.21 -14.80
C GLN A 86 -5.21 4.52 -16.29
N PRO A 87 -4.21 5.23 -16.86
CA PRO A 87 -4.22 5.57 -18.28
C PRO A 87 -4.27 4.35 -19.20
N ASP A 88 -3.58 3.26 -18.84
CA ASP A 88 -3.46 2.07 -19.67
C ASP A 88 -4.54 1.02 -19.33
N TYR A 89 -4.84 0.83 -18.04
CA TYR A 89 -5.73 -0.21 -17.58
C TYR A 89 -7.20 0.21 -17.54
N ALA A 90 -7.47 1.45 -17.13
CA ALA A 90 -8.82 1.96 -16.91
C ALA A 90 -9.03 3.37 -17.49
N PRO A 91 -8.79 3.57 -18.82
CA PRO A 91 -8.96 4.88 -19.43
C PRO A 91 -10.42 5.37 -19.43
N ASP A 92 -11.36 4.48 -19.16
CA ASP A 92 -12.81 4.73 -18.98
C ASP A 92 -13.16 5.30 -17.61
N VAL A 93 -12.28 5.17 -16.61
CA VAL A 93 -12.48 5.76 -15.28
C VAL A 93 -12.00 7.21 -15.30
N ASN A 94 -12.92 8.15 -15.06
CA ASN A 94 -12.61 9.59 -14.96
C ASN A 94 -11.89 9.90 -13.65
N LEU A 95 -10.64 9.39 -13.51
CA LEU A 95 -9.79 9.66 -12.35
C LEU A 95 -9.32 11.11 -12.39
N VAL A 96 -9.51 11.86 -11.29
CA VAL A 96 -9.14 13.29 -11.19
C VAL A 96 -8.11 13.57 -10.09
N GLY A 97 -7.75 12.57 -9.28
CA GLY A 97 -6.73 12.70 -8.25
C GLY A 97 -6.58 11.48 -7.38
N ILE A 98 -5.43 11.34 -6.75
CA ILE A 98 -5.14 10.26 -5.80
C ILE A 98 -4.57 10.81 -4.49
N ALA A 99 -4.80 10.08 -3.38
CA ALA A 99 -4.16 10.34 -2.10
C ALA A 99 -3.58 9.02 -1.55
N ALA A 100 -2.26 8.92 -1.54
CA ALA A 100 -1.49 7.77 -1.11
C ALA A 100 -0.85 8.04 0.26
N GLY A 101 -1.45 7.53 1.32
CA GLY A 101 -0.92 7.63 2.68
C GLY A 101 0.07 6.52 2.97
N ALA A 102 1.29 6.87 3.39
CA ALA A 102 2.37 5.95 3.73
C ALA A 102 2.50 4.76 2.74
N PRO A 103 2.61 5.03 1.42
CA PRO A 103 2.65 3.96 0.42
C PRO A 103 3.97 3.18 0.53
N PRO A 104 3.95 1.82 0.63
CA PRO A 104 5.15 1.01 0.54
C PRO A 104 5.67 1.02 -0.89
N SER A 105 6.45 2.05 -1.25
CA SER A 105 6.95 2.29 -2.60
C SER A 105 8.23 1.52 -2.92
N ASP A 106 8.99 1.11 -1.89
CA ASP A 106 10.15 0.22 -1.96
C ASP A 106 9.89 -1.02 -1.10
N MET A 107 9.76 -2.17 -1.74
CA MET A 107 9.44 -3.43 -1.07
C MET A 107 10.57 -3.92 -0.16
N LEU A 108 11.82 -3.83 -0.60
CA LEU A 108 12.97 -4.26 0.21
C LEU A 108 13.22 -3.32 1.39
N GLY A 109 13.09 -2.02 1.18
CA GLY A 109 13.19 -1.03 2.26
C GLY A 109 12.09 -1.19 3.30
N THR A 110 10.86 -1.51 2.86
CA THR A 110 9.74 -1.80 3.76
C THR A 110 9.96 -3.09 4.54
N LEU A 111 10.47 -4.15 3.88
CA LEU A 111 10.83 -5.43 4.53
C LEU A 111 11.84 -5.22 5.65
N ASP A 112 12.90 -4.45 5.40
CA ASP A 112 13.92 -4.15 6.42
C ASP A 112 13.34 -3.33 7.57
N ARG A 113 12.41 -2.42 7.27
CA ARG A 113 11.81 -1.53 8.27
C ARG A 113 10.89 -2.25 9.25
N VAL A 114 10.14 -3.26 8.79
CA VAL A 114 9.24 -4.04 9.65
C VAL A 114 9.95 -5.13 10.46
N ASP A 115 11.22 -5.43 10.17
CA ASP A 115 12.00 -6.46 10.86
C ASP A 115 12.20 -6.13 12.35
N GLY A 116 11.74 -6.99 13.22
CA GLY A 116 11.78 -6.79 14.67
C GLY A 116 10.66 -5.90 15.23
N GLY A 117 9.77 -5.40 14.36
CA GLY A 117 8.60 -4.63 14.75
C GLY A 117 7.34 -5.50 14.96
N LEU A 118 6.26 -4.86 15.37
CA LEU A 118 4.97 -5.54 15.62
C LEU A 118 4.40 -6.17 14.34
N LEU A 119 4.71 -5.63 13.16
CA LEU A 119 4.28 -6.16 11.86
C LEU A 119 5.29 -7.09 11.19
N THR A 120 6.29 -7.60 11.90
CA THR A 120 7.23 -8.59 11.32
C THR A 120 6.50 -9.76 10.64
N GLY A 121 5.40 -10.23 11.22
CA GLY A 121 4.61 -11.31 10.64
C GLY A 121 3.95 -10.98 9.29
N ALA A 122 3.80 -9.71 8.92
CA ALA A 122 3.27 -9.30 7.62
C ALA A 122 4.19 -9.73 6.45
N VAL A 123 5.45 -10.04 6.73
CA VAL A 123 6.37 -10.65 5.75
C VAL A 123 5.82 -11.99 5.27
N GLY A 124 5.14 -12.75 6.14
CA GLY A 124 4.44 -13.98 5.75
C GLY A 124 3.32 -13.74 4.73
N TYR A 125 2.56 -12.65 4.86
CA TYR A 125 1.56 -12.27 3.86
C TYR A 125 2.21 -11.94 2.52
N ALA A 126 3.32 -11.15 2.56
CA ALA A 126 4.02 -10.77 1.33
C ALA A 126 4.58 -11.99 0.59
N ILE A 127 5.22 -12.92 1.29
CA ILE A 127 5.74 -14.15 0.68
C ILE A 127 4.60 -15.01 0.13
N ASN A 128 3.51 -15.21 0.88
CA ASN A 128 2.33 -15.95 0.40
C ASN A 128 1.71 -15.27 -0.83
N GLY A 129 1.61 -13.94 -0.83
CA GLY A 129 1.13 -13.17 -1.97
C GLY A 129 2.03 -13.27 -3.20
N ILE A 130 3.35 -13.22 -3.01
CA ILE A 130 4.32 -13.47 -4.10
C ILE A 130 4.13 -14.88 -4.65
N LEU A 131 4.04 -15.89 -3.80
CA LEU A 131 3.91 -17.30 -4.21
C LEU A 131 2.55 -17.62 -4.84
N GLN A 132 1.51 -16.82 -4.57
CA GLN A 132 0.23 -16.92 -5.26
C GLN A 132 0.36 -16.53 -6.74
N VAL A 133 1.17 -15.52 -7.03
CA VAL A 133 1.36 -14.97 -8.39
C VAL A 133 2.55 -15.61 -9.10
N HIS A 134 3.60 -15.94 -8.35
CA HIS A 134 4.88 -16.46 -8.79
C HIS A 134 5.22 -17.78 -8.09
N PRO A 135 4.44 -18.87 -8.33
CA PRO A 135 4.67 -20.16 -7.69
C PRO A 135 6.04 -20.78 -8.03
N GLU A 136 6.64 -20.38 -9.13
CA GLU A 136 7.99 -20.76 -9.55
C GLU A 136 9.08 -20.32 -8.56
N LEU A 137 8.81 -19.31 -7.72
CA LEU A 137 9.76 -18.85 -6.70
C LEU A 137 9.77 -19.70 -5.43
N ARG A 138 8.85 -20.68 -5.31
CA ARG A 138 8.81 -21.57 -4.14
C ARG A 138 10.16 -22.19 -3.80
N PRO A 139 10.95 -22.74 -4.75
CA PRO A 139 12.26 -23.31 -4.44
C PRO A 139 13.26 -22.26 -3.90
N ALA A 140 13.16 -21.00 -4.34
CA ALA A 140 14.03 -19.92 -3.85
C ALA A 140 13.73 -19.61 -2.37
N PHE A 141 12.47 -19.46 -2.00
CA PHE A 141 12.08 -19.25 -0.61
C PHE A 141 12.43 -20.47 0.27
N ASP A 142 12.18 -21.69 -0.21
CA ASP A 142 12.43 -22.92 0.55
C ASP A 142 13.92 -23.14 0.87
N ARG A 143 14.85 -22.61 0.08
CA ARG A 143 16.30 -22.63 0.36
C ARG A 143 16.66 -21.84 1.62
N HIS A 144 15.92 -20.77 1.90
CA HIS A 144 16.24 -19.86 3.00
C HIS A 144 15.38 -20.09 4.25
N LEU A 145 14.15 -20.60 4.10
CA LEU A 145 13.24 -20.76 5.22
C LEU A 145 13.55 -22.03 6.03
N ASN A 146 13.72 -21.86 7.34
CA ASN A 146 13.78 -22.98 8.28
C ASN A 146 12.35 -23.50 8.60
N ALA A 147 12.23 -24.45 9.53
CA ALA A 147 10.93 -25.03 9.88
C ALA A 147 9.95 -23.97 10.43
N GLU A 148 10.44 -23.01 11.24
CA GLU A 148 9.61 -21.95 11.80
C GLU A 148 9.18 -20.92 10.74
N GLY A 149 10.07 -20.60 9.78
CA GLY A 149 9.73 -19.76 8.63
C GLY A 149 8.65 -20.40 7.75
N ARG A 150 8.74 -21.68 7.46
CA ARG A 150 7.68 -22.41 6.72
C ARG A 150 6.36 -22.41 7.49
N ARG A 151 6.42 -22.65 8.81
CA ARG A 151 5.23 -22.58 9.67
C ARG A 151 4.61 -21.18 9.69
N MET A 152 5.43 -20.13 9.70
CA MET A 152 4.95 -18.74 9.60
C MET A 152 4.10 -18.54 8.33
N LEU A 153 4.55 -19.03 7.17
CA LEU A 153 3.77 -18.94 5.93
C LEU A 153 2.42 -19.66 6.04
N GLU A 154 2.41 -20.88 6.58
CA GLU A 154 1.18 -21.67 6.75
C GLU A 154 0.18 -20.96 7.68
N VAL A 155 0.66 -20.44 8.80
CA VAL A 155 -0.18 -19.80 9.82
C VAL A 155 -0.71 -18.45 9.33
N THR A 156 0.15 -17.60 8.76
CA THR A 156 -0.24 -16.27 8.28
C THR A 156 -1.17 -16.33 7.08
N ALA A 157 -1.20 -17.42 6.33
CA ALA A 157 -2.13 -17.60 5.20
C ALA A 157 -3.62 -17.48 5.61
N GLY A 158 -3.95 -17.76 6.87
CA GLY A 158 -5.32 -17.72 7.39
C GLY A 158 -5.57 -16.69 8.50
N GLN A 159 -4.54 -15.94 8.92
CA GLN A 159 -4.65 -14.99 10.03
C GLN A 159 -4.99 -13.57 9.57
N CYS A 160 -5.70 -12.83 10.44
CA CYS A 160 -5.82 -11.39 10.35
C CYS A 160 -4.59 -10.69 10.99
N VAL A 161 -4.42 -9.39 10.70
CA VAL A 161 -3.26 -8.60 11.15
C VAL A 161 -3.05 -8.67 12.67
N ALA A 162 -4.13 -8.58 13.49
CA ALA A 162 -4.02 -8.64 14.95
C ALA A 162 -3.51 -10.00 15.43
N GLU A 163 -3.97 -11.10 14.84
CA GLU A 163 -3.54 -12.47 15.19
C GLU A 163 -2.06 -12.67 14.81
N THR A 164 -1.67 -12.18 13.64
CA THR A 164 -0.29 -12.26 13.16
C THR A 164 0.65 -11.38 13.99
N ALA A 165 0.22 -10.18 14.38
CA ALA A 165 0.98 -9.32 15.29
C ALA A 165 1.17 -9.98 16.65
N PHE A 166 0.15 -10.69 17.17
CA PHE A 166 0.28 -11.44 18.42
C PHE A 166 1.23 -12.64 18.30
N ALA A 167 1.19 -13.37 17.16
CA ALA A 167 1.98 -14.59 16.95
C ALA A 167 3.45 -14.32 16.62
N TYR A 168 3.70 -13.27 15.81
CA TYR A 168 5.02 -12.99 15.19
C TYR A 168 5.53 -11.58 15.44
N GLY A 169 4.77 -10.71 16.10
CA GLY A 169 5.22 -9.37 16.42
C GLY A 169 6.47 -9.35 17.27
N LEU A 170 7.35 -8.36 17.02
CA LEU A 170 8.63 -8.15 17.71
C LEU A 170 9.68 -9.26 17.50
N LYS A 171 9.37 -10.31 16.74
CA LYS A 171 10.35 -11.29 16.29
C LYS A 171 11.24 -10.70 15.20
N ARG A 172 12.47 -11.19 15.10
CA ARG A 172 13.33 -10.82 14.00
C ARG A 172 13.24 -11.85 12.87
N THR A 173 13.32 -11.39 11.63
CA THR A 173 13.17 -12.25 10.46
C THR A 173 14.31 -13.27 10.32
N ASN A 174 15.45 -13.05 10.94
CA ASN A 174 16.55 -14.01 11.00
C ASN A 174 16.21 -15.29 11.81
N GLU A 175 15.17 -15.25 12.66
CA GLU A 175 14.66 -16.43 13.36
C GLU A 175 13.99 -17.44 12.42
N PHE A 176 13.59 -16.99 11.22
CA PHE A 176 12.86 -17.77 10.22
C PHE A 176 13.75 -18.35 9.10
N THR A 177 15.05 -18.09 9.15
CA THR A 177 16.00 -18.50 8.12
C THR A 177 16.94 -19.62 8.59
N VAL A 178 17.45 -20.43 7.65
CA VAL A 178 18.33 -21.56 7.95
C VAL A 178 19.73 -21.15 8.39
N ASP A 179 20.17 -19.97 7.96
CA ASP A 179 21.54 -19.45 8.18
C ASP A 179 21.58 -18.25 9.14
N GLY A 180 20.42 -17.84 9.69
CA GLY A 180 20.34 -16.74 10.63
C GLY A 180 20.49 -15.35 10.02
N ARG A 181 20.50 -15.21 8.69
CA ARG A 181 20.39 -13.90 8.01
C ARG A 181 18.96 -13.39 8.08
N SER A 182 18.77 -12.06 7.97
CA SER A 182 17.44 -11.50 7.80
C SER A 182 16.77 -11.99 6.51
N LEU A 183 15.42 -12.00 6.46
CA LEU A 183 14.70 -12.30 5.21
C LEU A 183 15.00 -11.26 4.12
N GLY A 184 15.32 -10.02 4.50
CA GLY A 184 15.77 -8.98 3.55
C GLY A 184 17.09 -9.37 2.88
N ASP A 185 18.08 -9.83 3.67
CA ASP A 185 19.37 -10.28 3.12
C ASP A 185 19.22 -11.57 2.29
N ALA A 186 18.38 -12.49 2.74
CA ALA A 186 18.05 -13.70 1.99
C ALA A 186 17.42 -13.35 0.63
N ALA A 187 16.43 -12.45 0.61
CA ALA A 187 15.79 -12.00 -0.62
C ALA A 187 16.79 -11.34 -1.59
N ARG A 188 17.70 -10.48 -1.08
CA ARG A 188 18.74 -9.84 -1.90
C ARG A 188 19.74 -10.83 -2.51
N SER A 189 19.92 -12.00 -1.92
CA SER A 189 20.77 -13.05 -2.48
C SER A 189 20.14 -13.86 -3.62
N GLU A 190 18.85 -13.63 -3.91
CA GLU A 190 18.07 -14.31 -4.95
C GLU A 190 17.63 -13.32 -6.04
N PRO A 191 18.35 -13.20 -7.16
CA PRO A 191 18.04 -12.22 -8.21
C PRO A 191 16.61 -12.32 -8.76
N GLU A 192 16.01 -13.51 -8.74
CA GLU A 192 14.64 -13.75 -9.17
C GLU A 192 13.61 -13.14 -8.19
N ILE A 193 13.86 -13.21 -6.88
CA ILE A 193 13.03 -12.55 -5.86
C ILE A 193 13.18 -11.04 -5.96
N VAL A 194 14.43 -10.54 -6.07
CA VAL A 194 14.70 -9.10 -6.23
C VAL A 194 13.94 -8.54 -7.42
N ARG A 195 13.98 -9.20 -8.58
CA ARG A 195 13.27 -8.75 -9.79
C ARG A 195 11.77 -8.63 -9.58
N VAL A 196 11.15 -9.57 -8.86
CA VAL A 196 9.72 -9.51 -8.56
C VAL A 196 9.40 -8.39 -7.58
N LEU A 197 10.18 -8.23 -6.49
CA LEU A 197 10.00 -7.15 -5.53
C LEU A 197 10.19 -5.77 -6.17
N GLU A 198 11.22 -5.60 -7.01
CA GLU A 198 11.41 -4.39 -7.81
C GLU A 198 10.24 -4.14 -8.77
N GLY A 199 9.64 -5.19 -9.32
CA GLY A 199 8.44 -5.10 -10.15
C GLY A 199 7.23 -4.55 -9.39
N TYR A 200 7.18 -4.73 -8.07
CA TYR A 200 6.12 -4.21 -7.21
C TYR A 200 6.40 -2.79 -6.70
N ASN A 201 7.62 -2.27 -6.87
CA ASN A 201 7.95 -0.89 -6.50
C ASN A 201 7.15 0.11 -7.33
N LEU A 202 6.81 1.23 -6.70
CA LEU A 202 6.14 2.37 -7.32
C LEU A 202 7.16 3.38 -7.87
N GLY A 203 6.70 4.37 -8.64
CA GLY A 203 7.53 5.46 -9.15
C GLY A 203 8.03 5.28 -10.59
N ARG A 204 7.92 4.07 -11.16
CA ARG A 204 8.40 3.81 -12.54
C ARG A 204 7.54 4.49 -13.61
N VAL A 205 6.27 4.66 -13.33
CA VAL A 205 5.30 5.37 -14.17
C VAL A 205 4.58 6.37 -13.28
N ALA A 206 4.48 7.60 -13.70
CA ALA A 206 3.81 8.62 -12.91
C ALA A 206 2.30 8.67 -13.20
N PRO A 207 1.45 8.97 -12.20
CA PRO A 207 0.03 9.23 -12.44
C PRO A 207 -0.18 10.38 -13.42
N ALA A 208 -1.17 10.24 -14.30
CA ALA A 208 -1.57 11.32 -15.21
C ALA A 208 -2.41 12.42 -14.49
N VAL A 209 -2.75 12.20 -13.24
CA VAL A 209 -3.57 13.11 -12.41
C VAL A 209 -2.76 13.60 -11.20
N PRO A 210 -3.16 14.74 -10.59
CA PRO A 210 -2.48 15.22 -9.40
C PRO A 210 -2.51 14.19 -8.25
N ALA A 211 -1.40 14.10 -7.52
CA ALA A 211 -1.22 13.15 -6.45
C ALA A 211 -0.88 13.85 -5.12
N LEU A 212 -1.42 13.33 -4.03
CA LEU A 212 -0.97 13.60 -2.67
C LEU A 212 -0.25 12.35 -2.15
N VAL A 213 0.97 12.52 -1.67
CA VAL A 213 1.67 11.50 -0.88
C VAL A 213 1.80 12.04 0.54
N MET A 214 1.31 11.27 1.52
CA MET A 214 1.38 11.65 2.93
C MET A 214 2.08 10.56 3.74
N ILE A 215 3.00 10.93 4.63
CA ILE A 215 3.73 9.99 5.47
C ILE A 215 4.18 10.64 6.78
N GLY A 216 4.29 9.85 7.85
CA GLY A 216 4.91 10.29 9.10
C GLY A 216 6.43 10.44 8.97
N ARG A 217 7.03 11.47 9.58
CA ARG A 217 8.49 11.63 9.64
C ARG A 217 9.17 10.41 10.27
N ASN A 218 8.56 9.87 11.30
CA ASN A 218 9.08 8.78 12.09
C ASN A 218 8.33 7.46 11.86
N ASP A 219 7.70 7.31 10.69
CA ASP A 219 6.94 6.10 10.35
C ASP A 219 7.79 4.84 10.58
N ASP A 220 7.25 3.93 11.39
CA ASP A 220 7.94 2.73 11.87
C ASP A 220 7.59 1.46 11.07
N VAL A 221 6.84 1.62 9.97
CA VAL A 221 6.46 0.55 9.05
C VAL A 221 6.98 0.82 7.63
N VAL A 222 6.77 2.05 7.12
CA VAL A 222 7.23 2.47 5.79
C VAL A 222 8.31 3.55 5.97
N PRO A 223 9.52 3.38 5.40
CA PRO A 223 10.57 4.37 5.53
C PRO A 223 10.17 5.70 4.88
N HIS A 224 10.28 6.82 5.62
CA HIS A 224 9.91 8.15 5.13
C HIS A 224 10.61 8.51 3.80
N HIS A 225 11.92 8.18 3.67
CA HIS A 225 12.68 8.51 2.47
C HIS A 225 12.13 7.86 1.20
N THR A 226 11.54 6.66 1.27
CA THR A 226 10.98 6.00 0.08
C THR A 226 9.77 6.75 -0.48
N ALA A 227 8.99 7.41 0.38
CA ALA A 227 7.91 8.29 -0.06
C ALA A 227 8.44 9.59 -0.69
N VAL A 228 9.56 10.12 -0.18
CA VAL A 228 10.24 11.29 -0.79
C VAL A 228 10.77 10.94 -2.18
N ASP A 229 11.40 9.76 -2.31
CA ASP A 229 11.91 9.29 -3.60
C ASP A 229 10.77 9.07 -4.60
N LEU A 230 9.67 8.46 -4.18
CA LEU A 230 8.46 8.31 -5.01
C LEU A 230 7.94 9.66 -5.54
N VAL A 231 7.86 10.67 -4.66
CA VAL A 231 7.43 12.02 -5.07
C VAL A 231 8.39 12.63 -6.06
N ARG A 232 9.70 12.48 -5.85
CA ARG A 232 10.72 12.97 -6.79
C ARG A 232 10.57 12.31 -8.15
N ASP A 233 10.45 10.97 -8.18
CA ASP A 233 10.29 10.21 -9.42
C ASP A 233 9.05 10.64 -10.21
N TRP A 234 7.92 10.86 -9.55
CA TRP A 234 6.70 11.33 -10.21
C TRP A 234 6.80 12.78 -10.67
N CYS A 235 7.45 13.65 -9.88
CA CYS A 235 7.71 15.04 -10.28
C CYS A 235 8.61 15.13 -11.51
N GLU A 236 9.67 14.32 -11.59
CA GLU A 236 10.58 14.27 -12.74
C GLU A 236 9.86 13.80 -14.01
N GLN A 237 8.81 12.99 -13.88
CA GLN A 237 7.96 12.55 -14.97
C GLN A 237 6.82 13.53 -15.29
N GLY A 238 6.72 14.66 -14.58
CA GLY A 238 5.80 15.76 -14.90
C GLY A 238 4.48 15.74 -14.13
N THR A 239 4.26 14.82 -13.19
CA THR A 239 3.06 14.80 -12.35
C THR A 239 3.14 15.90 -11.29
N THR A 240 2.02 16.60 -11.07
CA THR A 240 1.88 17.53 -9.93
C THR A 240 1.68 16.73 -8.66
N VAL A 241 2.66 16.76 -7.77
CA VAL A 241 2.63 15.97 -6.51
C VAL A 241 2.80 16.87 -5.30
N GLU A 242 1.93 16.73 -4.32
CA GLU A 242 2.10 17.28 -2.98
C GLU A 242 2.66 16.21 -2.05
N LEU A 243 3.80 16.49 -1.40
CA LEU A 243 4.30 15.69 -0.28
C LEU A 243 3.88 16.34 1.03
N ARG A 244 3.17 15.59 1.87
CA ARG A 244 2.89 15.99 3.27
C ARG A 244 3.60 15.06 4.22
N THR A 245 4.50 15.64 5.00
CA THR A 245 5.14 14.95 6.10
C THR A 245 4.45 15.32 7.41
N ALA A 246 3.85 14.34 8.08
CA ALA A 246 3.31 14.55 9.42
C ALA A 246 4.48 14.57 10.42
N GLU A 247 4.72 15.73 11.02
CA GLU A 247 5.79 15.95 11.98
C GLU A 247 5.35 15.52 13.40
N VAL A 248 5.08 14.23 13.55
CA VAL A 248 4.71 13.61 14.84
C VAL A 248 5.97 13.07 15.50
N PRO A 249 6.24 13.41 16.79
CA PRO A 249 7.33 12.80 17.54
C PRO A 249 7.20 11.28 17.57
N SER A 250 8.33 10.56 17.48
CA SER A 250 8.31 9.11 17.67
C SER A 250 7.92 8.78 19.12
N ILE A 251 6.88 7.94 19.25
CA ILE A 251 6.32 7.56 20.56
C ILE A 251 6.76 6.15 20.95
N ALA A 252 6.62 5.19 20.03
CA ALA A 252 6.91 3.81 20.30
C ALA A 252 7.38 3.09 19.03
N PRO A 253 8.68 3.24 18.66
CA PRO A 253 9.25 2.67 17.45
C PRO A 253 9.03 1.15 17.37
N GLY A 254 8.60 0.66 16.23
CA GLY A 254 8.33 -0.75 15.97
C GLY A 254 6.98 -1.25 16.48
N LEU A 255 6.16 -0.41 17.15
CA LEU A 255 4.83 -0.79 17.64
C LEU A 255 3.69 -0.30 16.76
N VAL A 256 3.99 0.16 15.52
CA VAL A 256 3.01 0.65 14.52
C VAL A 256 2.34 1.98 14.94
N ILE A 257 2.65 2.52 16.10
CA ILE A 257 2.02 3.74 16.60
C ILE A 257 2.44 4.94 15.75
N ASP A 258 3.72 5.04 15.42
CA ASP A 258 4.27 6.12 14.62
C ASP A 258 3.77 6.08 13.16
N HIS A 259 3.35 4.90 12.69
CA HIS A 259 2.65 4.69 11.43
C HIS A 259 1.15 5.04 11.51
N ALA A 260 0.48 4.68 12.61
CA ALA A 260 -0.97 4.82 12.74
C ALA A 260 -1.42 6.26 13.03
N ILE A 261 -0.64 7.05 13.77
CA ILE A 261 -1.03 8.42 14.15
C ILE A 261 -1.24 9.31 12.92
N PRO A 262 -0.33 9.37 11.93
CA PRO A 262 -0.55 10.16 10.72
C PRO A 262 -1.82 9.76 9.95
N MET A 263 -2.15 8.47 9.90
CA MET A 263 -3.39 7.99 9.30
C MET A 263 -4.62 8.67 9.92
N LEU A 264 -4.65 8.78 11.25
CA LEU A 264 -5.79 9.35 11.97
C LEU A 264 -5.81 10.88 11.94
N SER A 265 -4.66 11.54 12.04
CA SER A 265 -4.57 13.01 12.11
C SER A 265 -4.77 13.67 10.75
N GLU A 266 -4.33 13.04 9.65
CA GLU A 266 -4.32 13.65 8.32
C GLU A 266 -5.53 13.27 7.45
N ARG A 267 -6.43 12.38 7.91
CA ARG A 267 -7.55 11.89 7.09
C ARG A 267 -8.45 12.99 6.54
N SER A 268 -8.78 13.99 7.35
CA SER A 268 -9.62 15.13 6.90
C SER A 268 -8.89 16.00 5.88
N THR A 269 -7.58 16.14 6.03
CA THR A 269 -6.72 16.85 5.09
C THR A 269 -6.66 16.15 3.74
N ASN A 270 -6.53 14.82 3.76
CA ASN A 270 -6.55 13.98 2.56
C ASN A 270 -7.91 14.06 1.85
N ALA A 271 -9.01 13.97 2.59
CA ALA A 271 -10.36 14.08 2.03
C ALA A 271 -10.60 15.45 1.36
N ARG A 272 -10.16 16.54 1.99
CA ARG A 272 -10.25 17.88 1.40
C ARG A 272 -9.38 18.06 0.17
N TYR A 273 -8.15 17.52 0.18
CA TYR A 273 -7.31 17.50 -1.01
C TYR A 273 -8.06 16.88 -2.19
N LEU A 274 -8.68 15.72 -1.98
CA LEU A 274 -9.44 15.01 -3.03
C LEU A 274 -10.71 15.75 -3.45
N LEU A 275 -11.43 16.36 -2.50
CA LEU A 275 -12.58 17.22 -2.81
C LEU A 275 -12.18 18.39 -3.72
N ASP A 276 -11.03 19.00 -3.48
CA ASP A 276 -10.52 20.07 -4.33
C ASP A 276 -10.24 19.60 -5.76
N ARG A 277 -9.83 18.31 -5.95
CA ARG A 277 -9.68 17.73 -7.31
C ARG A 277 -11.02 17.57 -8.00
N VAL A 278 -12.03 17.07 -7.28
CA VAL A 278 -13.39 16.95 -7.82
C VAL A 278 -13.97 18.30 -8.21
N LEU A 279 -13.63 19.37 -7.47
CA LEU A 279 -14.06 20.75 -7.73
C LEU A 279 -13.16 21.51 -8.72
N ASP A 280 -12.25 20.84 -9.44
CA ASP A 280 -11.31 21.42 -10.41
C ASP A 280 -10.42 22.53 -9.85
N ARG A 281 -10.16 22.52 -8.55
CA ARG A 281 -9.24 23.48 -7.94
C ARG A 281 -7.79 23.09 -8.23
N PRO A 282 -6.86 24.05 -8.39
CA PRO A 282 -5.45 23.76 -8.62
C PRO A 282 -4.84 22.87 -7.53
N ALA A 283 -4.03 21.89 -7.93
CA ALA A 283 -3.32 21.04 -6.98
C ALA A 283 -2.10 21.77 -6.39
N PRO A 284 -1.85 21.67 -5.09
CA PRO A 284 -0.56 22.04 -4.51
C PRO A 284 0.55 21.17 -5.09
N SER A 285 1.80 21.69 -5.07
CA SER A 285 2.96 20.97 -5.57
C SER A 285 4.14 21.13 -4.64
N SER A 286 4.82 20.03 -4.38
CA SER A 286 6.15 19.97 -3.73
C SER A 286 7.27 19.74 -4.74
N CYS A 287 6.95 19.62 -6.05
CA CYS A 287 7.95 19.45 -7.09
C CYS A 287 8.93 20.65 -7.11
N GLY A 288 10.23 20.34 -7.10
CA GLY A 288 11.30 21.35 -7.02
C GLY A 288 11.71 21.72 -5.58
N THR A 289 11.04 21.18 -4.55
CA THR A 289 11.41 21.38 -3.14
C THR A 289 11.75 20.06 -2.41
N VAL A 290 11.56 18.91 -3.06
CA VAL A 290 11.86 17.55 -2.57
C VAL A 290 13.08 16.95 -3.27
#